data_e531759c3da9692e2dd605e9acfd277d
#
_entry.id   e531759c3da9692e2dd605e9acfd277d
#
_cell.length_a   1.000
_cell.length_b   1.000
_cell.length_c   1.000
_cell.angle_alpha   90.00
_cell.angle_beta   90.00
_cell.angle_gamma   90.00
#
_symmetry.space_group_name_H-M   'P 1'
#
loop_
_entity.id
_entity.type
_entity.pdbx_description
1 polymer ?
#
loop_
_entity_poly.entity_id
_entity_poly.type
_entity_poly.pdbx_seq_one_letter_code
_entity_poly.pdbx_strand_id
1 'polypeptide(L)'
;IGLSLLATLALVSCKKNEAAEQLQTNSSEVTPLQKAPVMESDLIGGAHKGPQTTLALSEPSFDFGKIKKGDVVEHVYEVTNTGKNPLIISNVQPTCGCTVPDFTKDPILPGQKGKITLKFNSANFDGVVHKSAEVYANVEKIPVELTFTADIQP
;
A
#
# COMPACT_ATOMS: atom_id res chain seq x y z
N ILE A 1 35.60 -53.16 -51.27
CA ILE A 1 36.91 -52.63 -50.85
C ILE A 1 36.66 -51.64 -49.77
N GLY A 2 36.80 -52.01 -48.60
CA GLY A 2 37.78 -51.86 -47.58
C GLY A 2 37.26 -51.01 -46.51
N LEU A 3 37.05 -51.56 -45.43
CA LEU A 3 37.92 -51.75 -44.26
C LEU A 3 37.76 -50.59 -43.27
N SER A 4 37.19 -50.91 -42.20
CA SER A 4 37.84 -51.07 -40.89
C SER A 4 37.68 -49.91 -39.91
N LEU A 5 37.03 -50.20 -38.84
CA LEU A 5 37.53 -50.29 -37.45
C LEU A 5 37.79 -48.91 -36.80
N LEU A 6 37.24 -48.55 -35.72
CA LEU A 6 37.43 -49.04 -34.37
C LEU A 6 36.52 -48.28 -33.40
N ALA A 7 35.99 -49.04 -32.50
CA ALA A 7 35.34 -48.61 -31.30
C ALA A 7 36.30 -47.90 -30.33
N THR A 8 35.86 -46.88 -29.64
CA THR A 8 36.32 -46.64 -28.28
C THR A 8 35.15 -46.15 -27.40
N LEU A 9 34.77 -47.07 -26.58
CA LEU A 9 33.98 -46.85 -25.38
C LEU A 9 34.78 -45.94 -24.45
N ALA A 10 34.23 -44.83 -24.06
CA ALA A 10 34.69 -44.10 -22.89
C ALA A 10 33.55 -43.96 -21.93
N LEU A 11 33.46 -44.86 -21.01
CA LEU A 11 32.76 -44.76 -19.76
C LEU A 11 33.43 -43.67 -18.92
N VAL A 12 32.74 -42.56 -18.67
CA VAL A 12 33.13 -41.66 -17.59
C VAL A 12 32.03 -41.70 -16.56
N SER A 13 32.29 -42.54 -15.65
CA SER A 13 31.99 -42.63 -14.23
C SER A 13 31.45 -41.34 -13.60
N CYS A 14 30.23 -41.43 -13.12
CA CYS A 14 29.69 -40.58 -12.07
C CYS A 14 30.61 -40.64 -10.84
N LYS A 15 31.30 -39.57 -10.54
CA LYS A 15 31.98 -39.43 -9.26
C LYS A 15 31.09 -38.65 -8.32
N LYS A 16 30.40 -39.42 -7.52
CA LYS A 16 29.75 -39.04 -6.29
C LYS A 16 30.86 -38.53 -5.34
N ASN A 17 30.91 -37.25 -5.08
CA ASN A 17 31.72 -36.71 -4.01
C ASN A 17 30.85 -36.56 -2.77
N GLU A 18 30.85 -37.62 -2.00
CA GLU A 18 30.74 -37.52 -0.56
C GLU A 18 32.06 -36.99 -0.05
N ALA A 19 32.07 -35.79 0.41
CA ALA A 19 33.12 -35.33 1.32
C ALA A 19 32.39 -34.90 2.59
N ALA A 20 32.40 -35.83 3.49
CA ALA A 20 32.12 -35.63 4.90
C ALA A 20 33.08 -34.59 5.49
N GLU A 21 32.51 -33.80 6.39
CA GLU A 21 33.14 -33.45 7.63
C GLU A 21 34.50 -32.74 7.59
N GLN A 22 34.47 -31.43 7.69
CA GLN A 22 35.41 -30.77 8.59
C GLN A 22 34.70 -29.70 9.38
N LEU A 23 34.35 -30.09 10.59
CA LEU A 23 34.08 -29.26 11.72
C LEU A 23 35.32 -28.39 11.97
N GLN A 24 35.30 -27.16 11.53
CA GLN A 24 36.22 -26.15 12.06
C GLN A 24 35.36 -25.11 12.79
N THR A 25 35.33 -25.31 14.08
CA THR A 25 35.02 -24.30 15.08
C THR A 25 35.95 -23.11 14.86
N ASN A 26 35.46 -22.07 14.22
CA ASN A 26 36.00 -20.73 14.36
C ASN A 26 34.97 -19.90 15.11
N SER A 27 35.18 -19.93 16.39
CA SER A 27 34.65 -18.96 17.34
C SER A 27 35.21 -17.60 16.95
N SER A 28 34.45 -16.78 16.30
CA SER A 28 34.74 -15.35 16.19
C SER A 28 33.46 -14.59 15.97
N GLU A 29 33.08 -13.93 17.02
CA GLU A 29 32.32 -12.71 17.06
C GLU A 29 30.96 -12.72 16.34
N VAL A 30 29.98 -13.25 17.04
CA VAL A 30 28.61 -12.79 16.89
C VAL A 30 28.57 -11.36 17.43
N THR A 31 28.78 -10.39 16.55
CA THR A 31 28.34 -9.03 16.82
C THR A 31 26.83 -9.11 17.03
N PRO A 32 26.29 -8.71 18.19
CA PRO A 32 24.85 -8.61 18.34
C PRO A 32 24.38 -7.57 17.30
N LEU A 33 23.56 -8.00 16.34
CA LEU A 33 22.71 -7.06 15.63
C LEU A 33 21.99 -6.27 16.71
N GLN A 34 22.45 -5.05 16.91
CA GLN A 34 21.71 -4.07 17.65
C GLN A 34 20.36 -3.95 16.93
N LYS A 35 19.38 -4.62 17.50
CA LYS A 35 17.99 -4.37 17.28
C LYS A 35 17.81 -2.86 17.50
N ALA A 36 17.82 -2.10 16.41
CA ALA A 36 17.43 -0.70 16.45
C ALA A 36 16.10 -0.66 17.20
N PRO A 37 15.94 0.23 18.18
CA PRO A 37 14.67 0.40 18.83
C PRO A 37 13.66 0.77 17.73
N VAL A 38 12.79 -0.15 17.39
CA VAL A 38 11.54 0.16 16.68
C VAL A 38 10.80 1.09 17.64
N MET A 39 10.91 2.38 17.37
CA MET A 39 10.08 3.35 18.06
C MET A 39 8.64 3.00 17.73
N GLU A 40 7.90 2.67 18.75
CA GLU A 40 6.47 2.35 18.76
C GLU A 40 5.60 3.50 18.19
N SER A 41 6.23 4.63 17.85
CA SER A 41 5.62 5.77 17.16
C SER A 41 5.36 5.56 15.66
N ASP A 42 5.91 4.47 15.06
CA ASP A 42 5.74 4.20 13.63
C ASP A 42 4.39 3.51 13.30
N LEU A 43 3.60 3.17 14.31
CA LEU A 43 2.31 2.50 14.14
C LEU A 43 1.11 3.44 14.18
N ILE A 44 1.31 4.69 14.57
CA ILE A 44 0.23 5.69 14.63
C ILE A 44 0.52 6.79 13.61
N GLY A 45 -0.12 6.66 12.45
CA GLY A 45 -0.06 7.63 11.37
C GLY A 45 1.23 7.49 10.55
N GLY A 46 1.20 6.58 9.57
CA GLY A 46 2.28 6.38 8.62
C GLY A 46 2.57 7.61 7.77
N ALA A 47 3.12 8.66 8.39
CA ALA A 47 3.80 9.70 7.66
C ALA A 47 5.06 9.07 7.06
N HIS A 48 5.05 8.81 5.77
CA HIS A 48 6.22 8.28 5.09
C HIS A 48 7.41 9.23 5.30
N LYS A 49 8.48 8.73 5.91
CA LYS A 49 9.79 9.41 6.03
C LYS A 49 10.50 9.47 4.66
N GLY A 50 9.75 9.75 3.60
CA GLY A 50 10.27 9.93 2.26
C GLY A 50 10.30 11.39 1.85
N PRO A 51 10.82 11.71 0.66
CA PRO A 51 10.75 13.06 0.13
C PRO A 51 9.29 13.50 0.04
N GLN A 52 8.99 14.67 0.63
CA GLN A 52 7.64 15.22 0.61
C GLN A 52 7.27 15.76 -0.77
N THR A 53 5.99 15.76 -1.05
CA THR A 53 5.40 16.34 -2.26
C THR A 53 4.19 17.20 -1.91
N THR A 54 3.46 17.66 -2.90
CA THR A 54 2.19 18.37 -2.73
C THR A 54 1.08 17.67 -3.52
N LEU A 55 -0.13 17.77 -3.03
CA LEU A 55 -1.30 17.24 -3.71
C LEU A 55 -2.39 18.29 -3.86
N ALA A 56 -3.23 18.11 -4.86
CA ALA A 56 -4.49 18.81 -5.03
C ALA A 56 -5.62 17.79 -5.15
N LEU A 57 -6.72 18.05 -4.47
CA LEU A 57 -7.97 17.30 -4.62
C LEU A 57 -8.85 18.00 -5.67
N SER A 58 -9.54 17.22 -6.51
CA SER A 58 -10.57 17.76 -7.42
C SER A 58 -11.68 18.43 -6.62
N GLU A 59 -12.05 17.80 -5.50
CA GLU A 59 -13.02 18.27 -4.53
C GLU A 59 -12.71 17.68 -3.15
N PRO A 60 -12.71 18.46 -2.09
CA PRO A 60 -12.51 17.95 -0.75
C PRO A 60 -13.83 17.45 -0.11
N SER A 61 -14.97 17.81 -0.70
CA SER A 61 -16.31 17.52 -0.17
C SER A 61 -17.24 17.10 -1.29
N PHE A 62 -18.11 16.12 -1.01
CA PHE A 62 -19.12 15.64 -1.93
C PHE A 62 -20.49 15.52 -1.27
N ASP A 63 -21.58 15.82 -1.99
CA ASP A 63 -22.94 15.66 -1.52
C ASP A 63 -23.69 14.61 -2.36
N PHE A 64 -24.05 13.50 -1.71
CA PHE A 64 -24.87 12.45 -2.33
C PHE A 64 -26.33 12.88 -2.53
N GLY A 65 -26.76 13.99 -1.89
CA GLY A 65 -28.16 14.39 -1.88
C GLY A 65 -29.05 13.38 -1.16
N LYS A 66 -30.26 13.19 -1.68
CA LYS A 66 -31.24 12.24 -1.09
C LYS A 66 -30.96 10.82 -1.52
N ILE A 67 -30.76 9.94 -0.56
CA ILE A 67 -30.58 8.50 -0.73
C ILE A 67 -31.58 7.74 0.14
N LYS A 68 -31.85 6.47 -0.17
CA LYS A 68 -32.74 5.64 0.64
C LYS A 68 -31.96 4.97 1.78
N LYS A 69 -32.63 4.74 2.89
CA LYS A 69 -32.09 3.94 3.98
C LYS A 69 -31.77 2.52 3.49
N GLY A 70 -30.54 2.07 3.73
CA GLY A 70 -30.03 0.80 3.25
C GLY A 70 -29.26 0.89 1.92
N ASP A 71 -29.29 2.03 1.25
CA ASP A 71 -28.47 2.22 0.06
C ASP A 71 -26.97 2.19 0.41
N VAL A 72 -26.21 1.63 -0.51
CA VAL A 72 -24.75 1.68 -0.50
C VAL A 72 -24.33 2.59 -1.64
N VAL A 73 -23.78 3.74 -1.29
CA VAL A 73 -23.33 4.74 -2.26
C VAL A 73 -21.83 4.89 -2.20
N GLU A 74 -21.21 5.26 -3.32
CA GLU A 74 -19.77 5.49 -3.39
C GLU A 74 -19.45 6.75 -4.18
N HIS A 75 -18.35 7.40 -3.80
CA HIS A 75 -17.80 8.53 -4.52
C HIS A 75 -16.28 8.39 -4.67
N VAL A 76 -15.79 8.84 -5.82
CA VAL A 76 -14.36 8.79 -6.17
C VAL A 76 -13.80 10.20 -6.14
N TYR A 77 -12.96 10.48 -5.16
CA TYR A 77 -12.18 11.72 -5.10
C TYR A 77 -10.92 11.53 -5.95
N GLU A 78 -10.70 12.46 -6.86
CA GLU A 78 -9.48 12.46 -7.65
C GLU A 78 -8.41 13.30 -6.94
N VAL A 79 -7.22 12.74 -6.80
CA VAL A 79 -6.05 13.39 -6.24
C VAL A 79 -4.99 13.57 -7.32
N THR A 80 -4.43 14.76 -7.45
CA THR A 80 -3.35 15.07 -8.39
C THR A 80 -2.07 15.36 -7.61
N ASN A 81 -0.99 14.72 -8.00
CA ASN A 81 0.34 15.07 -7.48
C ASN A 81 0.81 16.38 -8.15
N THR A 82 0.82 17.47 -7.40
CA THR A 82 1.25 18.79 -7.87
C THR A 82 2.69 19.12 -7.52
N GLY A 83 3.36 18.21 -6.81
CA GLY A 83 4.75 18.40 -6.39
C GLY A 83 5.75 17.75 -7.35
N LYS A 84 7.00 17.64 -6.88
CA LYS A 84 8.14 17.16 -7.67
C LYS A 84 8.53 15.72 -7.37
N ASN A 85 8.09 15.18 -6.23
CA ASN A 85 8.39 13.83 -5.79
C ASN A 85 7.15 12.93 -5.95
N PRO A 86 7.28 11.60 -6.05
CA PRO A 86 6.14 10.71 -6.08
C PRO A 86 5.26 10.89 -4.84
N LEU A 87 3.94 10.97 -5.06
CA LEU A 87 2.94 11.03 -3.99
C LEU A 87 2.57 9.60 -3.61
N ILE A 88 2.70 9.30 -2.32
CA ILE A 88 2.37 7.98 -1.76
C ILE A 88 1.26 8.18 -0.73
N ILE A 89 0.10 7.60 -1.00
CA ILE A 89 -1.00 7.53 -0.04
C ILE A 89 -0.76 6.31 0.85
N SER A 90 -0.53 6.53 2.12
CA SER A 90 -0.22 5.46 3.07
C SER A 90 -1.46 4.85 3.70
N ASN A 91 -2.45 5.68 3.98
CA ASN A 91 -3.68 5.25 4.63
C ASN A 91 -4.83 6.21 4.31
N VAL A 92 -6.04 5.68 4.35
CA VAL A 92 -7.29 6.46 4.35
C VAL A 92 -8.15 5.91 5.48
N GLN A 93 -8.44 6.74 6.48
CA GLN A 93 -9.15 6.36 7.69
C GLN A 93 -10.48 7.09 7.81
N PRO A 94 -11.60 6.42 7.54
CA PRO A 94 -12.92 6.98 7.79
C PRO A 94 -13.20 7.16 9.29
N THR A 95 -13.98 8.16 9.64
CA THR A 95 -14.38 8.45 11.02
C THR A 95 -15.42 7.48 11.58
N CYS A 96 -16.02 6.63 10.72
CA CYS A 96 -16.96 5.58 11.14
C CYS A 96 -16.72 4.26 10.39
N GLY A 97 -17.07 3.14 11.02
CA GLY A 97 -17.08 1.82 10.36
C GLY A 97 -18.16 1.65 9.29
N CYS A 98 -18.97 2.68 9.02
CA CYS A 98 -20.01 2.72 7.99
C CYS A 98 -19.45 3.07 6.60
N THR A 99 -18.19 3.46 6.52
CA THR A 99 -17.52 3.87 5.29
C THR A 99 -16.30 2.98 5.06
N VAL A 100 -16.21 2.41 3.86
CA VAL A 100 -15.08 1.59 3.44
C VAL A 100 -14.25 2.38 2.44
N PRO A 101 -12.97 2.64 2.72
CA PRO A 101 -12.10 3.34 1.80
C PRO A 101 -11.40 2.38 0.84
N ASP A 102 -11.15 2.85 -0.37
CA ASP A 102 -10.16 2.27 -1.29
C ASP A 102 -9.35 3.41 -1.92
N PHE A 103 -8.11 3.18 -2.28
CA PHE A 103 -7.25 4.23 -2.83
C PHE A 103 -6.11 3.66 -3.68
N THR A 104 -5.54 4.50 -4.53
CA THR A 104 -4.37 4.18 -5.36
C THR A 104 -3.19 3.82 -4.45
N LYS A 105 -2.70 2.58 -4.55
CA LYS A 105 -1.59 2.04 -3.74
C LYS A 105 -0.22 2.35 -4.35
N ASP A 106 -0.17 2.47 -5.68
CA ASP A 106 1.07 2.77 -6.38
C ASP A 106 1.46 4.23 -6.21
N PRO A 107 2.77 4.55 -6.22
CA PRO A 107 3.24 5.93 -6.21
C PRO A 107 2.68 6.72 -7.40
N ILE A 108 2.04 7.86 -7.12
CA ILE A 108 1.50 8.76 -8.13
C ILE A 108 2.61 9.73 -8.53
N LEU A 109 3.08 9.64 -9.76
CA LEU A 109 4.17 10.47 -10.26
C LEU A 109 3.78 11.96 -10.36
N PRO A 110 4.74 12.90 -10.38
CA PRO A 110 4.47 14.31 -10.59
C PRO A 110 3.58 14.58 -11.79
N GLY A 111 2.50 15.34 -11.58
CA GLY A 111 1.49 15.65 -12.59
C GLY A 111 0.48 14.53 -12.88
N GLN A 112 0.66 13.34 -12.28
CA GLN A 112 -0.27 12.23 -12.45
C GLN A 112 -1.41 12.30 -11.42
N LYS A 113 -2.47 11.54 -11.70
CA LYS A 113 -3.68 11.46 -10.91
C LYS A 113 -3.82 10.10 -10.26
N GLY A 114 -4.31 10.10 -9.03
CA GLY A 114 -4.75 8.92 -8.29
C GLY A 114 -6.21 9.06 -7.88
N LYS A 115 -6.74 8.04 -7.23
CA LYS A 115 -8.14 7.96 -6.81
C LYS A 115 -8.22 7.55 -5.35
N ILE A 116 -9.20 8.12 -4.65
CA ILE A 116 -9.63 7.70 -3.32
C ILE A 116 -11.13 7.48 -3.41
N THR A 117 -11.58 6.27 -3.16
CA THR A 117 -12.99 5.90 -3.20
C THR A 117 -13.50 5.74 -1.78
N LEU A 118 -14.60 6.39 -1.44
CA LEU A 118 -15.32 6.19 -0.18
C LEU A 118 -16.67 5.55 -0.47
N LYS A 119 -16.90 4.38 0.11
CA LYS A 119 -18.14 3.61 -0.01
C LYS A 119 -18.90 3.65 1.31
N PHE A 120 -20.08 4.25 1.31
CA PHE A 120 -20.89 4.46 2.49
C PHE A 120 -22.14 3.59 2.48
N ASN A 121 -22.42 2.94 3.61
CA ASN A 121 -23.64 2.16 3.84
C ASN A 121 -24.57 2.93 4.78
N SER A 122 -25.75 3.29 4.27
CA SER A 122 -26.72 4.11 4.98
C SER A 122 -27.67 3.33 5.91
N ALA A 123 -27.57 2.01 6.01
CA ALA A 123 -28.55 1.14 6.68
C ALA A 123 -28.87 1.53 8.13
N ASN A 124 -27.90 2.08 8.87
CA ASN A 124 -28.02 2.43 10.28
C ASN A 124 -28.15 3.93 10.54
N PHE A 125 -28.55 4.69 9.52
CA PHE A 125 -28.67 6.15 9.61
C PHE A 125 -30.01 6.63 9.09
N ASP A 126 -30.42 7.81 9.54
CA ASP A 126 -31.63 8.50 9.12
C ASP A 126 -31.35 10.00 9.04
N GLY A 127 -31.99 10.70 8.09
CA GLY A 127 -31.87 12.14 7.92
C GLY A 127 -30.48 12.55 7.37
N VAL A 128 -30.12 13.80 7.62
CA VAL A 128 -28.87 14.36 7.09
C VAL A 128 -27.69 13.91 7.92
N VAL A 129 -26.70 13.32 7.25
CA VAL A 129 -25.43 12.88 7.85
C VAL A 129 -24.26 13.62 7.21
N HIS A 130 -23.24 13.89 8.04
CA HIS A 130 -21.94 14.40 7.62
C HIS A 130 -20.88 13.39 8.03
N LYS A 131 -20.06 12.98 7.09
CA LYS A 131 -19.01 12.00 7.30
C LYS A 131 -17.68 12.51 6.75
N SER A 132 -16.60 12.06 7.37
CA SER A 132 -15.27 12.39 6.91
C SER A 132 -14.34 11.18 6.87
N ALA A 133 -13.26 11.31 6.14
CA ALA A 133 -12.15 10.39 6.12
C ALA A 133 -10.83 11.17 6.10
N GLU A 134 -9.88 10.70 6.87
CA GLU A 134 -8.53 11.26 6.97
C GLU A 134 -7.60 10.54 6.00
N VAL A 135 -6.92 11.28 5.13
CA VAL A 135 -5.94 10.78 4.17
C VAL A 135 -4.54 11.07 4.68
N TYR A 136 -3.75 10.03 4.78
CA TYR A 136 -2.35 10.09 5.17
C TYR A 136 -1.47 9.84 3.94
N ALA A 137 -0.59 10.79 3.63
CA ALA A 137 0.32 10.75 2.49
C ALA A 137 1.63 11.47 2.85
N ASN A 138 2.65 11.38 1.96
CA ASN A 138 3.92 12.07 2.13
C ASN A 138 3.84 13.56 1.76
N VAL A 139 2.92 14.28 2.37
CA VAL A 139 2.72 15.73 2.21
C VAL A 139 2.94 16.45 3.54
N GLU A 140 3.21 17.76 3.48
CA GLU A 140 3.54 18.56 4.67
C GLU A 140 2.40 18.61 5.69
N LYS A 141 1.16 18.78 5.19
CA LYS A 141 -0.04 18.84 6.04
C LYS A 141 -0.79 17.53 6.00
N ILE A 142 -0.76 16.80 7.10
CA ILE A 142 -1.51 15.57 7.32
C ILE A 142 -2.27 15.63 8.65
N PRO A 143 -3.45 14.98 8.74
CA PRO A 143 -4.19 14.34 7.65
C PRO A 143 -4.82 15.35 6.68
N VAL A 144 -5.02 14.92 5.43
CA VAL A 144 -5.87 15.65 4.47
C VAL A 144 -7.29 15.12 4.63
N GLU A 145 -8.25 15.99 4.88
CA GLU A 145 -9.62 15.59 5.14
C GLU A 145 -10.46 15.55 3.87
N LEU A 146 -11.20 14.45 3.69
CA LEU A 146 -12.28 14.30 2.71
C LEU A 146 -13.59 14.23 3.46
N THR A 147 -14.62 14.90 2.95
CA THR A 147 -15.95 14.91 3.56
C THR A 147 -17.03 14.55 2.55
N PHE A 148 -18.14 14.01 3.06
CA PHE A 148 -19.37 13.89 2.28
C PHE A 148 -20.60 14.08 3.15
N THR A 149 -21.70 14.43 2.49
CA THR A 149 -23.03 14.54 3.08
C THR A 149 -24.01 13.62 2.36
N ALA A 150 -25.05 13.18 3.06
CA ALA A 150 -26.16 12.46 2.49
C ALA A 150 -27.42 12.75 3.29
N ASP A 151 -28.58 12.87 2.64
CA ASP A 151 -29.90 13.00 3.24
C ASP A 151 -30.66 11.68 3.09
N ILE A 152 -30.68 10.89 4.18
CA ILE A 152 -31.18 9.52 4.19
C ILE A 152 -32.69 9.55 4.43
N GLN A 153 -33.41 9.13 3.41
CA GLN A 153 -34.86 9.02 3.42
C GLN A 153 -35.32 7.61 3.85
N PRO A 154 -36.50 7.47 4.50
CA PRO A 154 -37.05 6.16 4.86
C PRO A 154 -37.23 5.20 3.71
#